data_84c2ec319ba298a4df7919ce53d8e8e8
#
_entry.id   84c2ec319ba298a4df7919ce53d8e8e8
#
_cell.length_a   1.000
_cell.length_b   1.000
_cell.length_c   1.000
_cell.angle_alpha   90.00
_cell.angle_beta   90.00
_cell.angle_gamma   90.00
#
_symmetry.space_group_name_H-M   'P 1'
#
loop_
_entity.id
_entity.type
_entity.pdbx_description
1 polymer ?
#
loop_
_entity_poly.entity_id
_entity_poly.type
_entity_poly.pdbx_seq_one_letter_code
_entity_poly.pdbx_strand_id
1 'polypeptide(L)'
;NTIKNHNKITAEIYALEKLIFVGSQILPHFFNSKCQFKCYKKDGENVMPNEKIGKIIGPANIILSVERVMLNLVQRLSGIATMTQDYIQILNNNNIKILDTRKTTPGLRLFEKHAVALGGGYNHRLDLSKGILIKDNHIIAAGSITDAITLIKKNNLNLPIEIEIDNLYQLKEALTMSINGVLLDNMS
;
A
#
# COMPACT_ATOMS: atom_id res chain seq x y z
N ASN A 1 -15.70 -27.65 -12.67
CA ASN A 1 -14.39 -28.18 -13.14
C ASN A 1 -14.58 -28.97 -14.43
N THR A 2 -14.55 -28.27 -15.56
CA THR A 2 -14.68 -28.89 -16.91
C THR A 2 -13.37 -29.50 -17.41
N ILE A 3 -12.23 -29.16 -16.80
CA ILE A 3 -10.92 -29.68 -17.21
C ILE A 3 -10.55 -30.87 -16.36
N LYS A 4 -10.85 -32.06 -16.88
CA LYS A 4 -10.46 -33.34 -16.25
C LYS A 4 -8.99 -33.75 -16.56
N ASN A 5 -8.29 -33.01 -17.41
CA ASN A 5 -6.94 -33.36 -17.83
C ASN A 5 -5.89 -32.89 -16.81
N HIS A 6 -5.21 -33.85 -16.22
CA HIS A 6 -4.00 -33.65 -15.42
C HIS A 6 -2.76 -33.39 -16.31
N ASN A 7 -2.95 -33.02 -17.56
CA ASN A 7 -1.86 -32.74 -18.48
C ASN A 7 -1.01 -31.59 -17.93
N LYS A 8 0.29 -31.84 -17.93
CA LYS A 8 1.28 -30.84 -17.55
C LYS A 8 1.36 -29.79 -18.65
N ILE A 9 1.16 -28.53 -18.29
CA ILE A 9 1.28 -27.38 -19.21
C ILE A 9 2.38 -26.45 -18.74
N THR A 10 2.83 -25.60 -19.64
CA THR A 10 3.66 -24.44 -19.36
C THR A 10 2.82 -23.19 -19.58
N ALA A 11 2.77 -22.33 -18.57
CA ALA A 11 2.21 -20.98 -18.65
C ALA A 11 3.31 -19.94 -18.40
N GLU A 12 3.22 -18.80 -19.05
CA GLU A 12 4.18 -17.72 -18.89
C GLU A 12 3.45 -16.42 -18.62
N ILE A 13 4.05 -15.57 -17.76
CA ILE A 13 3.51 -14.27 -17.36
C ILE A 13 4.37 -13.20 -18.01
N TYR A 14 3.75 -12.26 -18.73
CA TYR A 14 4.39 -11.13 -19.39
C TYR A 14 3.78 -9.82 -18.92
N ALA A 15 4.57 -8.77 -18.88
CA ALA A 15 4.07 -7.40 -18.74
C ALA A 15 3.42 -6.94 -20.05
N LEU A 16 2.25 -6.31 -19.98
CA LEU A 16 1.58 -5.70 -21.13
C LEU A 16 1.95 -4.22 -21.29
N GLU A 17 2.35 -3.58 -20.18
CA GLU A 17 2.75 -2.18 -20.12
C GLU A 17 3.97 -2.02 -19.22
N LYS A 18 4.57 -0.82 -19.22
CA LYS A 18 5.64 -0.47 -18.28
C LYS A 18 5.06 -0.44 -16.86
N LEU A 19 5.72 -1.11 -15.91
CA LEU A 19 5.28 -1.17 -14.53
C LEU A 19 6.45 -1.36 -13.56
N ILE A 20 6.21 -1.05 -12.29
CA ILE A 20 7.02 -1.56 -11.17
C ILE A 20 6.41 -2.87 -10.72
N PHE A 21 7.18 -3.93 -10.82
CA PHE A 21 6.70 -5.26 -10.47
C PHE A 21 6.63 -5.45 -8.96
N VAL A 22 5.49 -6.00 -8.51
CA VAL A 22 5.26 -6.44 -7.13
C VAL A 22 4.56 -7.79 -7.15
N GLY A 23 5.27 -8.83 -6.74
CA GLY A 23 4.71 -10.18 -6.77
C GLY A 23 5.69 -11.31 -6.61
N SER A 24 7.02 -11.04 -6.60
CA SER A 24 8.02 -12.11 -6.55
C SER A 24 7.91 -12.97 -5.29
N GLN A 25 7.57 -12.36 -4.16
CA GLN A 25 7.37 -13.06 -2.89
C GLN A 25 5.98 -13.69 -2.76
N ILE A 26 4.99 -13.16 -3.48
CA ILE A 26 3.59 -13.59 -3.38
C ILE A 26 3.30 -14.76 -4.33
N LEU A 27 3.76 -14.67 -5.57
CA LEU A 27 3.47 -15.63 -6.63
C LEU A 27 3.77 -17.10 -6.25
N PRO A 28 4.87 -17.44 -5.59
CA PRO A 28 5.15 -18.83 -5.21
C PRO A 28 4.09 -19.46 -4.32
N HIS A 29 3.38 -18.66 -3.51
CA HIS A 29 2.38 -19.16 -2.55
C HIS A 29 1.06 -19.59 -3.21
N PHE A 30 0.83 -19.23 -4.46
CA PHE A 30 -0.33 -19.72 -5.22
C PHE A 30 -0.19 -21.16 -5.69
N PHE A 31 1.02 -21.72 -5.69
CA PHE A 31 1.31 -23.01 -6.26
C PHE A 31 1.68 -24.01 -5.17
N ASN A 32 1.17 -25.22 -5.30
CA ASN A 32 1.56 -26.35 -4.46
C ASN A 32 2.77 -27.10 -5.05
N SER A 33 3.23 -28.16 -4.38
CA SER A 33 4.38 -28.98 -4.80
C SER A 33 4.23 -29.65 -6.17
N LYS A 34 3.03 -29.66 -6.78
CA LYS A 34 2.79 -30.20 -8.13
C LYS A 34 3.14 -29.21 -9.24
N CYS A 35 3.35 -27.94 -8.90
CA CYS A 35 3.73 -26.89 -9.84
C CYS A 35 5.17 -26.40 -9.55
N GLN A 36 5.90 -26.15 -10.63
CA GLN A 36 7.18 -25.45 -10.58
C GLN A 36 6.98 -24.01 -11.05
N PHE A 37 7.29 -23.05 -10.18
CA PHE A 37 7.23 -21.63 -10.51
C PHE A 37 8.63 -21.05 -10.52
N LYS A 38 8.96 -20.28 -11.55
CA LYS A 38 10.19 -19.51 -11.66
C LYS A 38 9.84 -18.04 -11.92
N CYS A 39 10.21 -17.15 -11.01
CA CYS A 39 10.14 -15.72 -11.18
C CYS A 39 11.44 -15.21 -11.80
N TYR A 40 11.34 -14.32 -12.78
CA TYR A 40 12.49 -13.70 -13.46
C TYR A 40 12.72 -12.25 -13.02
N LYS A 41 11.74 -11.66 -12.34
CA LYS A 41 11.75 -10.28 -11.89
C LYS A 41 11.71 -10.22 -10.37
N LYS A 42 12.28 -9.16 -9.79
CA LYS A 42 12.25 -8.89 -8.35
C LYS A 42 11.24 -7.80 -8.03
N ASP A 43 10.73 -7.81 -6.81
CA ASP A 43 9.86 -6.73 -6.33
C ASP A 43 10.59 -5.38 -6.37
N GLY A 44 9.92 -4.35 -6.87
CA GLY A 44 10.48 -3.02 -7.09
C GLY A 44 11.22 -2.85 -8.42
N GLU A 45 11.39 -3.90 -9.23
CA GLU A 45 12.06 -3.83 -10.54
C GLU A 45 11.14 -3.16 -11.59
N ASN A 46 11.71 -2.24 -12.38
CA ASN A 46 11.04 -1.70 -13.56
C ASN A 46 10.97 -2.78 -14.64
N VAL A 47 9.77 -3.06 -15.12
CA VAL A 47 9.51 -4.07 -16.15
C VAL A 47 8.90 -3.39 -17.37
N MET A 48 9.45 -3.68 -18.54
CA MET A 48 8.99 -3.11 -19.81
C MET A 48 7.93 -3.99 -20.48
N PRO A 49 7.13 -3.42 -21.40
CA PRO A 49 6.17 -4.21 -22.17
C PRO A 49 6.82 -5.41 -22.86
N ASN A 50 6.12 -6.56 -22.84
CA ASN A 50 6.57 -7.85 -23.37
C ASN A 50 7.76 -8.51 -22.63
N GLU A 51 8.22 -7.95 -21.53
CA GLU A 51 9.17 -8.65 -20.67
C GLU A 51 8.51 -9.78 -19.90
N LYS A 52 9.21 -10.91 -19.82
CA LYS A 52 8.77 -12.08 -19.09
C LYS A 52 8.97 -11.90 -17.59
N ILE A 53 7.88 -12.00 -16.84
CA ILE A 53 7.87 -11.91 -15.37
C ILE A 53 8.09 -13.28 -14.72
N GLY A 54 7.43 -14.32 -15.25
CA GLY A 54 7.51 -15.64 -14.65
C GLY A 54 7.13 -16.77 -15.59
N LYS A 55 7.44 -17.99 -15.17
CA LYS A 55 7.07 -19.25 -15.84
C LYS A 55 6.55 -20.24 -14.83
N ILE A 56 5.46 -20.91 -15.17
CA ILE A 56 4.80 -21.91 -14.35
C ILE A 56 4.73 -23.21 -15.16
N ILE A 57 5.10 -24.34 -14.56
CA ILE A 57 4.98 -25.66 -15.15
C ILE A 57 4.21 -26.56 -14.19
N GLY A 58 3.09 -27.10 -14.58
CA GLY A 58 2.27 -27.95 -13.72
C GLY A 58 0.96 -28.39 -14.34
N PRO A 59 0.10 -29.09 -13.57
CA PRO A 59 -1.21 -29.52 -14.06
C PRO A 59 -2.10 -28.32 -14.44
N ALA A 60 -2.72 -28.38 -15.62
CA ALA A 60 -3.55 -27.30 -16.14
C ALA A 60 -4.67 -26.87 -15.18
N ASN A 61 -5.35 -27.83 -14.55
CA ASN A 61 -6.43 -27.55 -13.61
C ASN A 61 -5.97 -26.74 -12.38
N ILE A 62 -4.76 -26.96 -11.89
CA ILE A 62 -4.19 -26.20 -10.77
C ILE A 62 -3.87 -24.79 -11.22
N ILE A 63 -3.12 -24.63 -12.32
CA ILE A 63 -2.73 -23.32 -12.83
C ILE A 63 -3.96 -22.45 -13.11
N LEU A 64 -4.95 -22.97 -13.83
CA LEU A 64 -6.16 -22.22 -14.19
C LEU A 64 -7.04 -21.89 -12.98
N SER A 65 -7.04 -22.73 -11.93
CA SER A 65 -7.84 -22.46 -10.72
C SER A 65 -7.36 -21.25 -9.92
N VAL A 66 -6.06 -20.92 -9.98
CA VAL A 66 -5.46 -19.82 -9.23
C VAL A 66 -5.15 -18.58 -10.08
N GLU A 67 -5.13 -18.74 -11.40
CA GLU A 67 -4.71 -17.71 -12.36
C GLU A 67 -5.36 -16.36 -12.09
N ARG A 68 -6.69 -16.29 -12.02
CA ARG A 68 -7.40 -15.02 -11.91
C ARG A 68 -7.08 -14.28 -10.60
N VAL A 69 -7.09 -15.00 -9.48
CA VAL A 69 -6.81 -14.39 -8.15
C VAL A 69 -5.37 -13.92 -8.09
N MET A 70 -4.45 -14.75 -8.58
CA MET A 70 -3.02 -14.44 -8.67
C MET A 70 -2.76 -13.17 -9.50
N LEU A 71 -3.29 -13.12 -10.72
CA LEU A 71 -3.10 -11.99 -11.62
C LEU A 71 -3.75 -10.71 -11.06
N ASN A 72 -4.97 -10.79 -10.51
CA ASN A 72 -5.63 -9.64 -9.92
C ASN A 72 -4.80 -9.03 -8.78
N LEU A 73 -4.22 -9.85 -7.91
CA LEU A 73 -3.40 -9.36 -6.80
C LEU A 73 -2.11 -8.70 -7.31
N VAL A 74 -1.37 -9.37 -8.20
CA VAL A 74 -0.12 -8.84 -8.74
C VAL A 74 -0.34 -7.56 -9.55
N GLN A 75 -1.38 -7.51 -10.39
CA GLN A 75 -1.75 -6.32 -11.16
C GLN A 75 -2.09 -5.14 -10.25
N ARG A 76 -2.89 -5.39 -9.19
CA ARG A 76 -3.23 -4.34 -8.23
C ARG A 76 -2.00 -3.78 -7.54
N LEU A 77 -1.14 -4.64 -7.01
CA LEU A 77 0.03 -4.21 -6.26
C LEU A 77 1.07 -3.51 -7.15
N SER A 78 1.31 -4.06 -8.35
CA SER A 78 2.19 -3.42 -9.33
C SER A 78 1.63 -2.07 -9.80
N GLY A 79 0.31 -1.96 -9.98
CA GLY A 79 -0.35 -0.69 -10.31
C GLY A 79 -0.18 0.36 -9.20
N ILE A 80 -0.31 -0.01 -7.93
CA ILE A 80 -0.06 0.89 -6.79
C ILE A 80 1.39 1.37 -6.78
N ALA A 81 2.36 0.47 -6.95
CA ALA A 81 3.77 0.81 -6.96
C ALA A 81 4.12 1.75 -8.14
N THR A 82 3.60 1.46 -9.33
CA THR A 82 3.80 2.25 -10.54
C THR A 82 3.22 3.66 -10.37
N MET A 83 1.98 3.78 -9.95
CA MET A 83 1.33 5.07 -9.71
C MET A 83 2.07 5.88 -8.65
N THR A 84 2.55 5.24 -7.58
CA THR A 84 3.34 5.91 -6.54
C THR A 84 4.62 6.51 -7.13
N GLN A 85 5.33 5.76 -7.97
CA GLN A 85 6.55 6.24 -8.65
C GLN A 85 6.23 7.41 -9.57
N ASP A 86 5.14 7.35 -10.33
CA ASP A 86 4.73 8.42 -11.24
C ASP A 86 4.47 9.72 -10.48
N TYR A 87 3.78 9.69 -9.35
CA TYR A 87 3.59 10.86 -8.48
C TYR A 87 4.91 11.42 -7.97
N ILE A 88 5.84 10.57 -7.54
CA ILE A 88 7.17 11.00 -7.05
C ILE A 88 7.96 11.68 -8.19
N GLN A 89 7.91 11.12 -9.39
CA GLN A 89 8.58 11.70 -10.56
C GLN A 89 7.99 13.07 -10.95
N ILE A 90 6.66 13.22 -10.90
CA ILE A 90 5.98 14.50 -11.18
C ILE A 90 6.36 15.56 -10.13
N LEU A 91 6.41 15.19 -8.85
CA LEU A 91 6.79 16.11 -7.78
C LEU A 91 8.23 16.64 -7.94
N ASN A 92 9.13 15.80 -8.43
CA ASN A 92 10.54 16.12 -8.65
C ASN A 92 11.18 16.94 -7.51
N ASN A 93 10.83 16.65 -6.27
CA ASN A 93 11.28 17.37 -5.08
C ASN A 93 11.55 16.39 -3.93
N ASN A 94 12.83 16.23 -3.59
CA ASN A 94 13.28 15.29 -2.56
C ASN A 94 12.86 15.67 -1.13
N ASN A 95 12.42 16.91 -0.92
CA ASN A 95 11.95 17.37 0.39
C ASN A 95 10.47 17.03 0.65
N ILE A 96 9.73 16.63 -0.40
CA ILE A 96 8.33 16.25 -0.31
C ILE A 96 8.25 14.72 -0.34
N LYS A 97 7.54 14.13 0.62
CA LYS A 97 7.33 12.68 0.71
C LYS A 97 5.89 12.35 0.36
N ILE A 98 5.70 11.37 -0.52
CA ILE A 98 4.40 10.76 -0.76
C ILE A 98 4.16 9.73 0.34
N LEU A 99 3.07 9.90 1.08
CA LEU A 99 2.66 8.98 2.15
C LEU A 99 1.39 8.22 1.76
N ASP A 100 1.34 6.96 2.13
CA ASP A 100 0.10 6.19 2.06
C ASP A 100 -0.87 6.57 3.19
N THR A 101 -2.05 5.96 3.18
CA THR A 101 -3.06 6.14 4.23
C THR A 101 -3.53 4.79 4.78
N ARG A 102 -4.47 4.83 5.74
CA ARG A 102 -5.20 3.65 6.20
C ARG A 102 -6.47 3.35 5.39
N LYS A 103 -6.77 4.15 4.38
CA LYS A 103 -7.89 3.95 3.45
C LYS A 103 -7.50 2.89 2.40
N THR A 104 -7.39 1.64 2.85
CA THR A 104 -6.92 0.50 2.05
C THR A 104 -8.04 -0.50 1.82
N THR A 105 -7.86 -1.38 0.84
CA THR A 105 -8.77 -2.51 0.63
C THR A 105 -8.77 -3.42 1.87
N PRO A 106 -9.97 -3.79 2.38
CA PRO A 106 -10.06 -4.72 3.52
C PRO A 106 -9.23 -5.99 3.28
N GLY A 107 -8.40 -6.35 4.26
CA GLY A 107 -7.50 -7.50 4.20
C GLY A 107 -6.21 -7.31 3.42
N LEU A 108 -6.07 -6.24 2.60
CA LEU A 108 -4.88 -6.05 1.74
C LEU A 108 -3.93 -4.93 2.22
N ARG A 109 -4.17 -4.32 3.39
CA ARG A 109 -3.37 -3.17 3.87
C ARG A 109 -1.86 -3.39 3.86
N LEU A 110 -1.40 -4.53 4.34
CA LEU A 110 0.04 -4.84 4.39
C LEU A 110 0.64 -4.89 2.98
N PHE A 111 -0.05 -5.52 2.05
CA PHE A 111 0.39 -5.65 0.67
C PHE A 111 0.37 -4.29 -0.06
N GLU A 112 -0.70 -3.50 0.12
CA GLU A 112 -0.82 -2.19 -0.53
C GLU A 112 0.23 -1.20 -0.02
N LYS A 113 0.49 -1.17 1.31
CA LYS A 113 1.56 -0.36 1.90
C LYS A 113 2.94 -0.81 1.45
N HIS A 114 3.17 -2.11 1.32
CA HIS A 114 4.41 -2.64 0.76
C HIS A 114 4.61 -2.18 -0.69
N ALA A 115 3.55 -2.21 -1.49
CA ALA A 115 3.58 -1.72 -2.88
C ALA A 115 3.91 -0.23 -2.97
N VAL A 116 3.35 0.61 -2.08
CA VAL A 116 3.70 2.05 -2.00
C VAL A 116 5.19 2.23 -1.70
N ALA A 117 5.74 1.47 -0.75
CA ALA A 117 7.17 1.54 -0.42
C ALA A 117 8.06 1.14 -1.60
N LEU A 118 7.68 0.09 -2.34
CA LEU A 118 8.40 -0.34 -3.55
C LEU A 118 8.33 0.68 -4.69
N GLY A 119 7.26 1.47 -4.76
CA GLY A 119 7.14 2.60 -5.67
C GLY A 119 7.95 3.84 -5.26
N GLY A 120 8.66 3.78 -4.11
CA GLY A 120 9.46 4.88 -3.56
C GLY A 120 8.71 5.81 -2.61
N GLY A 121 7.45 5.53 -2.30
CA GLY A 121 6.66 6.23 -1.28
C GLY A 121 7.03 5.82 0.14
N TYR A 122 6.39 6.46 1.11
CA TYR A 122 6.59 6.20 2.53
C TYR A 122 5.29 5.70 3.16
N ASN A 123 5.43 4.85 4.17
CA ASN A 123 4.28 4.36 4.91
C ASN A 123 3.97 5.29 6.08
N HIS A 124 2.75 5.79 6.13
CA HIS A 124 2.16 6.37 7.34
C HIS A 124 1.84 5.23 8.34
N ARG A 125 1.36 5.57 9.55
CA ARG A 125 1.04 4.56 10.58
C ARG A 125 0.26 3.37 10.01
N LEU A 126 0.69 2.17 10.39
CA LEU A 126 0.08 0.92 9.91
C LEU A 126 -1.32 0.72 10.51
N ASP A 127 -1.43 1.00 11.81
CA ASP A 127 -2.62 0.79 12.62
C ASP A 127 -2.74 1.86 13.73
N LEU A 128 -3.68 1.70 14.63
CA LEU A 128 -3.93 2.65 15.72
C LEU A 128 -2.88 2.60 16.83
N SER A 129 -2.04 1.57 16.89
CA SER A 129 -1.03 1.40 17.93
C SER A 129 0.27 2.17 17.65
N LYS A 130 0.48 2.67 16.43
CA LYS A 130 1.74 3.29 16.00
C LYS A 130 1.74 4.82 16.01
N GLY A 131 0.61 5.44 16.29
CA GLY A 131 0.49 6.89 16.35
C GLY A 131 -0.95 7.32 16.53
N ILE A 132 -1.15 8.47 17.13
CA ILE A 132 -2.45 9.08 17.37
C ILE A 132 -2.71 10.06 16.22
N LEU A 133 -3.90 9.97 15.61
CA LEU A 133 -4.38 10.96 14.65
C LEU A 133 -5.72 11.49 15.16
N ILE A 134 -5.71 12.75 15.57
CA ILE A 134 -6.91 13.48 15.98
C ILE A 134 -7.60 13.96 14.71
N LYS A 135 -8.89 13.71 14.62
CA LYS A 135 -9.75 14.07 13.49
C LYS A 135 -10.89 14.96 13.94
N ASP A 136 -11.61 15.54 12.98
CA ASP A 136 -12.82 16.36 13.19
C ASP A 136 -13.76 15.80 14.25
N ASN A 137 -14.15 14.54 14.12
CA ASN A 137 -15.03 13.87 15.08
C ASN A 137 -14.45 13.81 16.50
N HIS A 138 -13.13 13.68 16.65
CA HIS A 138 -12.46 13.69 17.97
C HIS A 138 -12.46 15.09 18.56
N ILE A 139 -12.25 16.13 17.74
CA ILE A 139 -12.28 17.54 18.16
C ILE A 139 -13.69 17.90 18.62
N ILE A 140 -14.71 17.54 17.84
CA ILE A 140 -16.12 17.77 18.19
C ILE A 140 -16.48 17.08 19.51
N ALA A 141 -16.07 15.83 19.69
CA ALA A 141 -16.35 15.07 20.92
C ALA A 141 -15.63 15.62 22.16
N ALA A 142 -14.45 16.20 21.99
CA ALA A 142 -13.67 16.79 23.08
C ALA A 142 -14.08 18.25 23.39
N GLY A 143 -14.66 18.96 22.43
CA GLY A 143 -15.07 20.37 22.53
C GLY A 143 -14.11 21.35 21.86
N SER A 144 -12.80 21.09 21.89
CA SER A 144 -11.77 21.90 21.23
C SER A 144 -10.54 21.06 20.86
N ILE A 145 -9.66 21.63 20.02
CA ILE A 145 -8.34 21.03 19.72
C ILE A 145 -7.51 20.90 20.99
N THR A 146 -7.47 21.94 21.80
CA THR A 146 -6.75 21.98 23.09
C THR A 146 -7.24 20.88 24.03
N ASP A 147 -8.55 20.69 24.17
CA ASP A 147 -9.12 19.66 25.02
C ASP A 147 -8.82 18.26 24.49
N ALA A 148 -8.95 18.04 23.17
CA ALA A 148 -8.63 16.76 22.55
C ALA A 148 -7.16 16.35 22.80
N ILE A 149 -6.21 17.26 22.58
CA ILE A 149 -4.78 17.00 22.82
C ILE A 149 -4.51 16.78 24.30
N THR A 150 -5.13 17.57 25.18
CA THR A 150 -4.95 17.47 26.65
C THR A 150 -5.46 16.13 27.17
N LEU A 151 -6.61 15.67 26.72
CA LEU A 151 -7.16 14.36 27.06
C LEU A 151 -6.24 13.21 26.66
N ILE A 152 -5.66 13.30 25.48
CA ILE A 152 -4.70 12.29 24.98
C ILE A 152 -3.43 12.27 25.84
N LYS A 153 -2.88 13.45 26.17
CA LYS A 153 -1.66 13.56 26.99
C LYS A 153 -1.86 13.05 28.42
N LYS A 154 -3.05 13.21 29.00
CA LYS A 154 -3.37 12.67 30.31
C LYS A 154 -3.29 11.14 30.38
N ASN A 155 -3.49 10.46 29.26
CA ASN A 155 -3.40 9.00 29.18
C ASN A 155 -1.96 8.47 29.10
N ASN A 156 -0.93 9.34 29.13
CA ASN A 156 0.50 9.00 29.11
C ASN A 156 0.91 8.06 27.98
N LEU A 157 0.23 8.11 26.83
CA LEU A 157 0.61 7.35 25.66
C LEU A 157 1.84 8.01 25.03
N ASN A 158 2.96 7.32 25.07
CA ASN A 158 4.21 7.77 24.43
C ASN A 158 4.18 7.49 22.90
N LEU A 159 3.17 8.05 22.22
CA LEU A 159 2.94 7.91 20.80
C LEU A 159 2.98 9.29 20.14
N PRO A 160 3.46 9.38 18.89
CA PRO A 160 3.39 10.62 18.13
C PRO A 160 1.92 11.03 17.94
N ILE A 161 1.67 12.34 18.11
CA ILE A 161 0.34 12.95 17.95
C ILE A 161 0.34 13.79 16.68
N GLU A 162 -0.54 13.45 15.77
CA GLU A 162 -0.87 14.25 14.61
C GLU A 162 -2.33 14.71 14.69
N ILE A 163 -2.63 15.86 14.10
CA ILE A 163 -3.98 16.42 14.09
C ILE A 163 -4.37 16.84 12.67
N GLU A 164 -5.57 16.47 12.25
CA GLU A 164 -6.21 16.89 11.01
C GLU A 164 -6.95 18.21 11.26
N ILE A 165 -6.73 19.22 10.41
CA ILE A 165 -7.31 20.56 10.54
C ILE A 165 -7.87 21.03 9.21
N ASP A 166 -8.95 21.82 9.24
CA ASP A 166 -9.69 22.30 8.09
C ASP A 166 -9.47 23.80 7.79
N ASN A 167 -8.88 24.54 8.72
CA ASN A 167 -8.72 25.99 8.58
C ASN A 167 -7.55 26.56 9.39
N LEU A 168 -7.20 27.83 9.10
CA LEU A 168 -6.09 28.54 9.73
C LEU A 168 -6.29 28.83 11.23
N TYR A 169 -7.52 28.89 11.73
CA TYR A 169 -7.77 29.09 13.17
C TYR A 169 -7.38 27.83 13.94
N GLN A 170 -7.82 26.69 13.45
CA GLN A 170 -7.43 25.38 14.00
C GLN A 170 -5.91 25.17 13.93
N LEU A 171 -5.26 25.61 12.81
CA LEU A 171 -3.80 25.54 12.69
C LEU A 171 -3.12 26.34 13.80
N LYS A 172 -3.53 27.60 14.02
CA LYS A 172 -2.97 28.47 15.05
C LYS A 172 -3.12 27.84 16.43
N GLU A 173 -4.30 27.31 16.75
CA GLU A 173 -4.56 26.61 18.04
C GLU A 173 -3.66 25.37 18.18
N ALA A 174 -3.60 24.51 17.14
CA ALA A 174 -2.79 23.30 17.17
C ALA A 174 -1.29 23.59 17.37
N LEU A 175 -0.76 24.63 16.75
CA LEU A 175 0.65 25.02 16.85
C LEU A 175 1.05 25.56 18.24
N THR A 176 0.10 25.94 19.10
CA THR A 176 0.40 26.28 20.51
C THR A 176 0.63 25.03 21.37
N MET A 177 0.25 23.86 20.85
CA MET A 177 0.32 22.60 21.56
C MET A 177 1.55 21.80 21.12
N SER A 178 2.11 21.02 22.04
CA SER A 178 3.21 20.10 21.72
C SER A 178 2.67 18.86 20.99
N ILE A 179 2.70 18.88 19.68
CA ILE A 179 2.29 17.82 18.75
C ILE A 179 3.41 17.51 17.77
N ASN A 180 3.32 16.38 17.04
CA ASN A 180 4.36 15.92 16.12
C ASN A 180 4.09 16.31 14.67
N GLY A 181 2.83 16.53 14.31
CA GLY A 181 2.45 16.88 12.95
C GLY A 181 1.05 17.43 12.84
N VAL A 182 0.82 18.15 11.75
CA VAL A 182 -0.50 18.67 11.35
C VAL A 182 -0.78 18.18 9.93
N LEU A 183 -1.98 17.64 9.71
CA LEU A 183 -2.50 17.33 8.38
C LEU A 183 -3.47 18.46 7.97
N LEU A 184 -3.20 19.09 6.84
CA LEU A 184 -4.07 20.09 6.24
C LEU A 184 -5.12 19.36 5.40
N ASP A 185 -6.36 19.29 5.88
CA ASP A 185 -7.42 18.57 5.17
C ASP A 185 -8.18 19.51 4.24
N ASN A 186 -8.09 19.23 2.93
CA ASN A 186 -8.75 19.98 1.86
C ASN A 186 -8.59 21.52 1.93
N MET A 187 -7.47 22.00 2.46
CA MET A 187 -7.15 23.44 2.47
C MET A 187 -6.56 23.87 1.12
N SER A 188 -7.07 24.96 0.57
CA SER A 188 -6.63 25.61 -0.68
C SER A 188 -5.60 26.70 -0.40
#